data_14ce6926972a07f93d02ebb22f59c5f8
#
_entry.id   14ce6926972a07f93d02ebb22f59c5f8
#
_cell.length_a   1.000
_cell.length_b   1.000
_cell.length_c   1.000
_cell.angle_alpha   90.00
_cell.angle_beta   90.00
_cell.angle_gamma   90.00
#
_symmetry.space_group_name_H-M   'P 1'
#
loop_
_entity.id
_entity.type
_entity.pdbx_description
1 polymer ?
#
loop_
_entity_poly.entity_id
_entity_poly.type
_entity_poly.pdbx_seq_one_letter_code
_entity_poly.pdbx_strand_id
1 'polypeptide(L)' 'MWSEKLIELTKDEAYEGSMMKKSNGKFGMIKSRGVESIEIVAVELKDFMPVPTDKVIAQYKNIDEMISDGWVID' A
#
# COMPACT_ATOMS: atom_id res chain seq x y z
N MET A 1 -7.95 6.88 12.32
CA MET A 1 -7.74 5.43 12.33
C MET A 1 -8.72 4.75 11.39
N TRP A 2 -8.26 3.73 10.67
CA TRP A 2 -9.10 3.01 9.71
C TRP A 2 -10.06 2.06 10.42
N SER A 3 -11.20 1.77 9.80
CA SER A 3 -12.17 0.82 10.35
C SER A 3 -11.60 -0.60 10.35
N GLU A 4 -12.10 -1.44 11.26
CA GLU A 4 -11.69 -2.85 11.29
C GLU A 4 -11.98 -3.57 9.98
N LYS A 5 -13.10 -3.25 9.36
CA LYS A 5 -13.50 -3.85 8.09
C LYS A 5 -12.49 -3.53 6.99
N LEU A 6 -12.02 -2.29 6.92
CA LEU A 6 -11.04 -1.88 5.94
C LEU A 6 -9.67 -2.51 6.21
N ILE A 7 -9.31 -2.65 7.49
CA ILE A 7 -8.08 -3.30 7.89
C ILE A 7 -8.10 -4.78 7.47
N GLU A 8 -9.20 -5.48 7.71
CA GLU A 8 -9.33 -6.87 7.30
C GLU A 8 -9.32 -7.04 5.79
N LEU A 9 -10.00 -6.15 5.08
CA LEU A 9 -9.99 -6.14 3.62
C LEU A 9 -8.58 -5.97 3.09
N THR A 10 -7.79 -5.11 3.74
CA THR A 10 -6.40 -4.90 3.36
C THR A 10 -5.58 -6.17 3.55
N LYS A 11 -5.77 -6.88 4.65
CA LYS A 11 -5.05 -8.14 4.90
C LYS A 11 -5.37 -9.19 3.84
N ASP A 12 -6.62 -9.23 3.39
CA ASP A 12 -7.07 -10.25 2.45
C ASP A 12 -6.80 -9.90 0.98
N GLU A 13 -6.86 -8.63 0.62
CA GLU A 13 -6.87 -8.22 -0.78
C GLU A 13 -5.73 -7.30 -1.22
N ALA A 14 -4.87 -6.86 -0.32
CA ALA A 14 -3.75 -6.02 -0.69
C ALA A 14 -2.57 -6.85 -1.16
N TYR A 15 -2.39 -6.92 -2.47
CA TYR A 15 -1.31 -7.66 -3.11
C TYR A 15 -0.55 -6.77 -4.07
N GLU A 16 0.42 -7.35 -4.75
CA GLU A 16 1.19 -6.67 -5.78
C GLU A 16 0.28 -6.01 -6.81
N GLY A 17 0.49 -4.71 -7.02
CA GLY A 17 -0.34 -3.92 -7.92
C GLY A 17 -1.52 -3.22 -7.27
N SER A 18 -1.80 -3.49 -5.98
CA SER A 18 -2.91 -2.83 -5.28
C SER A 18 -2.58 -1.37 -4.97
N MET A 19 -3.54 -0.50 -5.23
CA MET A 19 -3.44 0.90 -4.79
C MET A 19 -3.68 0.98 -3.29
N MET A 20 -2.84 1.75 -2.63
CA MET A 20 -2.87 1.91 -1.19
C MET A 20 -3.02 3.38 -0.82
N LYS A 21 -3.63 3.65 0.31
CA LYS A 21 -3.70 4.99 0.88
C LYS A 21 -3.21 4.97 2.32
N LYS A 22 -2.61 6.07 2.72
CA LYS A 22 -2.11 6.24 4.08
C LYS A 22 -2.94 7.27 4.82
N SER A 23 -3.04 7.12 6.14
CA SER A 23 -3.83 8.00 6.99
C SER A 23 -3.44 9.48 6.89
N ASN A 24 -2.24 9.79 6.44
CA ASN A 24 -1.77 11.17 6.24
C ASN A 24 -2.11 11.75 4.86
N GLY A 25 -2.90 11.03 4.05
CA GLY A 25 -3.29 11.48 2.71
C GLY A 25 -2.35 11.06 1.59
N LYS A 26 -1.31 10.30 1.89
CA LYS A 26 -0.40 9.80 0.85
C LYS A 26 -1.00 8.60 0.14
N PHE A 27 -0.58 8.41 -1.10
CA PHE A 27 -0.96 7.26 -1.92
C PHE A 27 0.29 6.52 -2.39
N GLY A 28 0.13 5.25 -2.66
CA GLY A 28 1.19 4.43 -3.20
C GLY A 28 0.61 3.16 -3.82
N MET A 29 1.49 2.30 -4.33
CA MET A 29 1.11 1.03 -4.90
C MET A 29 2.05 -0.05 -4.36
N ILE A 30 1.52 -1.21 -4.03
CA ILE A 30 2.35 -2.33 -3.61
C ILE A 30 3.14 -2.82 -4.82
N LYS A 31 4.46 -2.71 -4.75
CA LYS A 31 5.36 -3.23 -5.78
C LYS A 31 5.58 -4.72 -5.59
N SER A 32 5.76 -5.15 -4.34
CA SER A 32 5.95 -6.56 -4.02
C SER A 32 5.41 -6.86 -2.64
N ARG A 33 4.86 -8.06 -2.49
CA ARG A 33 4.42 -8.59 -1.20
C ARG A 33 5.03 -9.98 -1.04
N GLY A 34 6.19 -10.02 -0.41
CA GLY A 34 6.90 -11.25 -0.11
C GLY A 34 6.65 -11.73 1.32
N VAL A 35 7.30 -12.80 1.68
CA VAL A 35 7.19 -13.42 3.01
C VAL A 35 7.74 -12.50 4.10
N GLU A 36 8.80 -11.76 3.79
CA GLU A 36 9.50 -10.93 4.78
C GLU A 36 9.59 -9.46 4.37
N SER A 37 8.92 -9.06 3.29
CA SER A 37 9.06 -7.70 2.79
C SER A 37 7.85 -7.30 1.96
N ILE A 38 7.33 -6.12 2.27
CA ILE A 38 6.31 -5.46 1.48
C ILE A 38 6.86 -4.10 1.09
N GLU A 39 6.91 -3.80 -0.21
CA GLU A 39 7.40 -2.52 -0.70
C GLU A 39 6.25 -1.73 -1.32
N ILE A 40 6.17 -0.46 -0.94
CA ILE A 40 5.21 0.48 -1.52
C ILE A 40 6.00 1.53 -2.29
N VAL A 41 5.62 1.73 -3.54
CA VAL A 41 6.27 2.71 -4.42
C VAL A 41 5.35 3.90 -4.67
N ALA A 42 5.96 5.04 -4.98
CA ALA A 42 5.22 6.22 -5.38
C ALA A 42 4.51 5.96 -6.70
N VAL A 43 3.36 6.60 -6.89
CA VAL A 43 2.60 6.52 -8.14
C VAL A 43 2.56 7.89 -8.80
N GLU A 44 2.46 7.88 -10.12
CA GLU A 44 2.28 9.08 -10.93
C GLU A 44 0.97 8.95 -11.70
N LEU A 45 0.32 10.08 -11.95
CA LEU A 45 -0.84 10.10 -12.84
C LEU A 45 -0.34 10.30 -14.27
N LYS A 46 -0.65 9.32 -15.12
CA LYS A 46 -0.34 9.38 -16.52
C LYS A 46 -1.61 9.06 -17.29
N ASP A 47 -2.06 10.02 -18.10
CA ASP A 47 -3.34 9.90 -18.84
C ASP A 47 -4.50 9.57 -17.90
N PHE A 48 -4.52 10.22 -16.72
CA PHE A 48 -5.52 10.04 -15.67
C PHE A 48 -5.52 8.67 -14.99
N MET A 49 -4.49 7.85 -15.24
CA MET A 49 -4.35 6.54 -14.60
C MET A 49 -3.12 6.51 -13.68
N PRO A 50 -3.26 5.90 -12.49
CA PRO A 50 -2.09 5.76 -11.61
C PRO A 50 -1.11 4.75 -12.20
N VAL A 51 0.15 5.13 -12.25
CA VAL A 51 1.23 4.28 -12.77
C VAL A 51 2.30 4.17 -11.69
N PRO A 52 2.76 2.96 -11.34
CA PRO A 52 3.81 2.82 -10.35
C PRO A 52 5.14 3.35 -10.87
N THR A 53 5.92 3.94 -9.96
CA THR A 53 7.27 4.40 -10.27
C THR A 53 8.28 3.46 -9.62
N ASP A 54 9.57 3.69 -9.85
CA ASP A 54 10.63 2.90 -9.23
C ASP A 54 11.01 3.43 -7.84
N LYS A 55 10.34 4.48 -7.38
CA LYS A 55 10.67 5.10 -6.10
C LYS A 55 9.96 4.39 -4.96
N VAL A 56 10.69 3.63 -4.17
CA VAL A 56 10.17 3.00 -2.95
C VAL A 56 9.99 4.08 -1.88
N ILE A 57 8.75 4.25 -1.41
CA ILE A 57 8.43 5.25 -0.38
C ILE A 57 8.19 4.64 0.99
N ALA A 58 7.99 3.33 1.06
CA ALA A 58 7.81 2.62 2.33
C ALA A 58 8.14 1.15 2.16
N GLN A 59 8.64 0.55 3.23
CA GLN A 59 8.97 -0.86 3.24
C GLN A 59 8.66 -1.43 4.62
N TYR A 60 8.01 -2.60 4.64
CA TYR A 60 7.58 -3.25 5.88
C TYR A 60 7.92 -4.74 5.84
N LYS A 61 8.06 -5.35 7.00
CA LYS A 61 8.33 -6.79 7.11
C LYS A 61 7.10 -7.63 6.82
N ASN A 62 5.94 -7.13 7.22
CA ASN A 62 4.69 -7.87 7.06
C ASN A 62 3.50 -6.92 6.94
N ILE A 63 2.34 -7.48 6.65
CA ILE A 63 1.13 -6.69 6.41
C ILE A 63 0.67 -5.96 7.68
N ASP A 64 0.82 -6.57 8.84
CA ASP A 64 0.41 -5.95 10.10
C ASP A 64 1.22 -4.69 10.40
N GLU A 65 2.51 -4.74 10.14
CA GLU A 65 3.40 -3.59 10.31
C GLU A 65 3.02 -2.45 9.37
N MET A 66 2.69 -2.79 8.13
CA MET A 66 2.24 -1.83 7.13
C MET A 66 0.94 -1.13 7.57
N ILE A 67 -0.03 -1.90 8.05
CA ILE A 67 -1.31 -1.37 8.52
C ILE A 67 -1.12 -0.51 9.77
N SER A 68 -0.25 -0.94 10.68
CA SER A 68 0.05 -0.19 11.89
C SER A 68 0.63 1.19 11.58
N ASP A 69 1.34 1.32 10.47
CA ASP A 69 1.88 2.61 10.04
C ASP A 69 0.88 3.45 9.25
N GLY A 70 -0.34 2.96 9.08
CA GLY A 70 -1.45 3.74 8.52
C GLY A 70 -1.84 3.41 7.09
N TRP A 71 -1.26 2.41 6.48
CA TRP A 71 -1.57 2.01 5.10
C TRP A 71 -2.72 1.02 5.04
N VAL A 72 -3.67 1.28 4.15
CA VAL A 72 -4.75 0.35 3.83
C VAL A 72 -5.02 0.39 2.34
N ILE A 73 -5.77 -0.60 1.86
CA ILE A 73 -6.19 -0.65 0.45
C ILE A 73 -7.12 0.53 0.13
N ASP A 74 -6.93 1.09 -1.04
CA ASP A 74 -7.75 2.23 -1.49
C ASP A 74 -8.98 1.74 -2.26
#